data_070f70bdbc030335c1295878a7ea647e
#
_entry.id   070f70bdbc030335c1295878a7ea647e
#
_cell.length_a   1.000
_cell.length_b   1.000
_cell.length_c   1.000
_cell.angle_alpha   90.00
_cell.angle_beta   90.00
_cell.angle_gamma   90.00
#
_symmetry.space_group_name_H-M   'P 1'
#
loop_
_entity.id
_entity.type
_entity.pdbx_description
1 polymer ?
#
loop_
_entity_poly.entity_id
_entity_poly.type
_entity_poly.pdbx_seq_one_letter_code
_entity_poly.pdbx_strand_id
1 'polypeptide(L)'
;MKLALVVLNYNDADNTLKVLGNTANYDVFDKVIVVDNASNDDSRIRLKSYCEDNEKIYFVENHENKGYGAGNNIGIFVAKKLGMDLALIANPDTDFEERVIKVLKSAMEKNENIGICAPLVETNDVYGSKENVLKGASCWPMRDFLHSLAENCPMCRRIFTKALHYDRNFYNAKIRKVGAVLGALLMVRVDAFIKVGGYDEKMFLYGEEDLLSKKMEGIGFKTAVITGYKYKHIHSASIKKSLKSLYSRQKIREESTMYFYKNYLNINPLQQIFAKVFFAFVRLEVIIFGLL
;
A
#
# COMPACT_ATOMS: atom_id res chain seq x y z
N MET A 1 16.17 -15.93 5.73
CA MET A 1 16.03 -14.46 5.89
C MET A 1 15.14 -14.16 7.09
N LYS A 2 15.50 -13.15 7.91
CA LYS A 2 14.69 -12.68 9.04
C LYS A 2 13.58 -11.77 8.55
N LEU A 3 12.36 -11.92 9.10
CA LEU A 3 11.17 -11.19 8.66
C LEU A 3 10.52 -10.44 9.83
N ALA A 4 10.29 -9.13 9.66
CA ALA A 4 9.43 -8.35 10.55
C ALA A 4 8.01 -8.21 9.98
N LEU A 5 7.02 -8.16 10.87
CA LEU A 5 5.70 -7.58 10.61
C LEU A 5 5.74 -6.10 11.00
N VAL A 6 5.28 -5.21 10.13
CA VAL A 6 5.12 -3.77 10.40
C VAL A 6 3.65 -3.42 10.27
N VAL A 7 3.05 -2.91 11.34
CA VAL A 7 1.66 -2.47 11.38
C VAL A 7 1.62 -0.99 11.75
N LEU A 8 1.04 -0.16 10.88
CA LEU A 8 0.86 1.27 11.10
C LEU A 8 -0.54 1.53 11.63
N ASN A 9 -0.65 2.05 12.84
CA ASN A 9 -1.91 2.46 13.45
C ASN A 9 -2.14 3.96 13.36
N TYR A 10 -3.38 4.36 13.09
CA TYR A 10 -3.88 5.71 13.29
C TYR A 10 -5.36 5.67 13.65
N ASN A 11 -5.70 5.92 14.93
CA ASN A 11 -7.06 5.93 15.45
C ASN A 11 -7.85 4.63 15.16
N ASP A 12 -7.16 3.48 15.20
CA ASP A 12 -7.75 2.18 14.82
C ASP A 12 -7.18 1.02 15.65
N ALA A 13 -7.11 1.19 16.98
CA ALA A 13 -6.56 0.19 17.89
C ALA A 13 -7.28 -1.17 17.79
N ASP A 14 -8.61 -1.17 17.60
CA ASP A 14 -9.38 -2.42 17.54
C ASP A 14 -8.92 -3.33 16.40
N ASN A 15 -8.76 -2.79 15.19
CA ASN A 15 -8.26 -3.56 14.06
C ASN A 15 -6.78 -3.91 14.24
N THR A 16 -5.97 -3.00 14.75
CA THR A 16 -4.55 -3.25 15.04
C THR A 16 -4.39 -4.40 16.03
N LEU A 17 -5.10 -4.38 17.16
CA LEU A 17 -5.10 -5.47 18.15
C LEU A 17 -5.59 -6.79 17.56
N LYS A 18 -6.58 -6.75 16.67
CA LYS A 18 -7.06 -7.94 15.96
C LYS A 18 -5.97 -8.56 15.07
N VAL A 19 -5.25 -7.74 14.29
CA VAL A 19 -4.11 -8.24 13.48
C VAL A 19 -3.04 -8.83 14.39
N LEU A 20 -2.68 -8.16 15.48
CA LEU A 20 -1.68 -8.64 16.42
C LEU A 20 -2.10 -9.98 17.06
N GLY A 21 -3.35 -10.09 17.49
CA GLY A 21 -3.91 -11.32 18.06
C GLY A 21 -3.94 -12.47 17.04
N ASN A 22 -4.37 -12.21 15.80
CA ASN A 22 -4.40 -13.22 14.74
C ASN A 22 -2.99 -13.72 14.38
N THR A 23 -1.96 -12.87 14.47
CA THR A 23 -0.58 -13.20 14.10
C THR A 23 0.29 -13.61 15.28
N ALA A 24 -0.22 -13.61 16.50
CA ALA A 24 0.53 -13.90 17.72
C ALA A 24 1.26 -15.24 17.67
N ASN A 25 0.63 -16.26 17.06
CA ASN A 25 1.16 -17.63 16.94
C ASN A 25 1.88 -17.88 15.60
N TYR A 26 2.12 -16.83 14.79
CA TYR A 26 2.85 -17.02 13.53
C TYR A 26 4.35 -17.08 13.76
N ASP A 27 4.94 -18.26 13.49
CA ASP A 27 6.37 -18.49 13.65
C ASP A 27 7.21 -17.83 12.56
N VAL A 28 6.57 -17.43 11.46
CA VAL A 28 7.26 -16.83 10.30
C VAL A 28 7.86 -15.46 10.62
N PHE A 29 7.34 -14.74 11.62
CA PHE A 29 7.82 -13.43 12.03
C PHE A 29 8.88 -13.54 13.16
N ASP A 30 10.05 -12.98 12.93
CA ASP A 30 11.09 -12.83 13.95
C ASP A 30 10.80 -11.67 14.90
N LYS A 31 10.22 -10.59 14.40
CA LYS A 31 9.82 -9.38 15.15
C LYS A 31 8.51 -8.81 14.61
N VAL A 32 7.79 -8.12 15.49
CA VAL A 32 6.59 -7.33 15.15
C VAL A 32 6.84 -5.89 15.55
N ILE A 33 6.54 -4.95 14.67
CA ILE A 33 6.75 -3.51 14.89
C ILE A 33 5.40 -2.83 14.72
N VAL A 34 4.92 -2.22 15.77
CA VAL A 34 3.67 -1.45 15.79
C VAL A 34 4.02 0.03 15.86
N VAL A 35 3.66 0.78 14.85
CA VAL A 35 3.87 2.23 14.80
C VAL A 35 2.56 2.93 15.06
N ASP A 36 2.43 3.64 16.16
CA ASP A 36 1.31 4.57 16.38
C ASP A 36 1.64 5.91 15.72
N ASN A 37 0.87 6.28 14.70
CA ASN A 37 1.14 7.43 13.84
C ASN A 37 0.48 8.71 14.38
N ALA A 38 0.77 9.06 15.63
CA ALA A 38 0.21 10.21 16.35
C ALA A 38 -1.33 10.13 16.49
N SER A 39 -1.86 8.98 16.94
CA SER A 39 -3.28 8.84 17.24
C SER A 39 -3.74 9.84 18.30
N ASN A 40 -4.94 10.38 18.11
CA ASN A 40 -5.57 11.35 19.01
C ASN A 40 -6.75 10.77 19.82
N ASP A 41 -6.96 9.46 19.73
CA ASP A 41 -7.88 8.66 20.55
C ASP A 41 -7.09 7.83 21.59
N ASP A 42 -7.72 6.81 22.17
CA ASP A 42 -7.10 5.91 23.15
C ASP A 42 -6.15 4.85 22.54
N SER A 43 -5.99 4.82 21.21
CA SER A 43 -5.21 3.80 20.50
C SER A 43 -3.79 3.67 21.04
N ARG A 44 -3.10 4.79 21.24
CA ARG A 44 -1.72 4.80 21.76
C ARG A 44 -1.59 4.08 23.09
N ILE A 45 -2.46 4.39 24.04
CA ILE A 45 -2.42 3.79 25.38
C ILE A 45 -2.69 2.30 25.31
N ARG A 46 -3.73 1.88 24.57
CA ARG A 46 -4.13 0.48 24.43
C ARG A 46 -3.06 -0.37 23.74
N LEU A 47 -2.46 0.15 22.65
CA LEU A 47 -1.45 -0.56 21.90
C LEU A 47 -0.14 -0.67 22.70
N LYS A 48 0.26 0.41 23.37
CA LYS A 48 1.45 0.39 24.23
C LYS A 48 1.33 -0.67 25.30
N SER A 49 0.22 -0.69 26.07
CA SER A 49 -0.02 -1.69 27.09
C SER A 49 0.02 -3.13 26.55
N TYR A 50 -0.63 -3.38 25.38
CA TYR A 50 -0.59 -4.71 24.75
C TYR A 50 0.82 -5.14 24.34
N CYS A 51 1.65 -4.21 23.88
CA CYS A 51 3.00 -4.52 23.41
C CYS A 51 4.01 -4.74 24.54
N GLU A 52 3.82 -4.13 25.71
CA GLU A 52 4.73 -4.23 26.86
C GLU A 52 4.85 -5.67 27.39
N ASP A 53 3.81 -6.48 27.23
CA ASP A 53 3.77 -7.87 27.69
C ASP A 53 4.39 -8.88 26.71
N ASN A 54 4.94 -8.42 25.57
CA ASN A 54 5.45 -9.31 24.52
C ASN A 54 6.80 -8.83 23.95
N GLU A 55 7.89 -9.49 24.35
CA GLU A 55 9.27 -9.19 23.92
C GLU A 55 9.49 -9.27 22.38
N LYS A 56 8.60 -9.92 21.64
CA LYS A 56 8.65 -9.99 20.18
C LYS A 56 8.14 -8.72 19.52
N ILE A 57 7.34 -7.89 20.26
CA ILE A 57 6.67 -6.71 19.75
C ILE A 57 7.42 -5.43 20.14
N TYR A 58 7.69 -4.59 19.17
CA TYR A 58 8.28 -3.26 19.34
C TYR A 58 7.20 -2.21 19.09
N PHE A 59 6.83 -1.46 20.13
CA PHE A 59 5.94 -0.31 20.00
C PHE A 59 6.76 0.94 19.71
N VAL A 60 6.33 1.70 18.70
CA VAL A 60 6.97 2.95 18.27
C VAL A 60 5.92 4.05 18.24
N GLU A 61 6.14 5.08 19.03
CA GLU A 61 5.27 6.25 19.08
C GLU A 61 5.81 7.32 18.13
N ASN A 62 5.01 7.71 17.13
CA ASN A 62 5.27 8.85 16.27
C ASN A 62 4.56 10.09 16.86
N HIS A 63 5.20 11.25 16.80
CA HIS A 63 4.66 12.50 17.36
C HIS A 63 3.87 13.32 16.36
N GLU A 64 3.94 13.00 15.06
CA GLU A 64 3.26 13.70 13.98
C GLU A 64 2.81 12.75 12.88
N ASN A 65 1.54 12.84 12.48
CA ASN A 65 1.01 12.09 11.34
C ASN A 65 1.37 12.78 10.02
N LYS A 66 2.47 12.37 9.40
CA LYS A 66 2.90 12.81 8.05
C LYS A 66 2.36 11.92 6.92
N GLY A 67 1.39 11.07 7.21
CA GLY A 67 0.76 10.19 6.24
C GLY A 67 1.24 8.73 6.30
N TYR A 68 0.66 7.93 5.41
CA TYR A 68 0.88 6.48 5.36
C TYR A 68 2.34 6.10 5.11
N GLY A 69 2.95 6.72 4.10
CA GLY A 69 4.33 6.41 3.71
C GLY A 69 5.33 6.74 4.81
N ALA A 70 5.21 7.95 5.42
CA ALA A 70 6.10 8.39 6.49
C ALA A 70 6.03 7.46 7.72
N GLY A 71 4.81 7.07 8.12
CA GLY A 71 4.63 6.15 9.24
C GLY A 71 5.25 4.76 8.98
N ASN A 72 5.07 4.20 7.78
CA ASN A 72 5.69 2.93 7.41
C ASN A 72 7.22 3.03 7.28
N ASN A 73 7.77 4.16 6.85
CA ASN A 73 9.22 4.40 6.84
C ASN A 73 9.81 4.21 8.23
N ILE A 74 9.16 4.73 9.27
CA ILE A 74 9.59 4.56 10.67
C ILE A 74 9.66 3.07 11.01
N GLY A 75 8.61 2.30 10.71
CA GLY A 75 8.55 0.87 10.98
C GLY A 75 9.66 0.09 10.25
N ILE A 76 9.89 0.37 8.96
CA ILE A 76 10.96 -0.28 8.19
C ILE A 76 12.35 0.11 8.70
N PHE A 77 12.54 1.36 9.13
CA PHE A 77 13.80 1.80 9.72
C PHE A 77 14.10 1.07 11.04
N VAL A 78 13.08 0.83 11.86
CA VAL A 78 13.21 -0.01 13.06
C VAL A 78 13.52 -1.46 12.68
N ALA A 79 12.85 -2.04 11.67
CA ALA A 79 13.15 -3.36 11.15
C ALA A 79 14.62 -3.48 10.71
N LYS A 80 15.16 -2.46 10.02
CA LYS A 80 16.58 -2.41 9.64
C LYS A 80 17.50 -2.41 10.87
N LYS A 81 17.21 -1.60 11.89
CA LYS A 81 18.00 -1.55 13.15
C LYS A 81 17.99 -2.90 13.89
N LEU A 82 16.89 -3.65 13.80
CA LEU A 82 16.73 -4.96 14.39
C LEU A 82 17.35 -6.09 13.54
N GLY A 83 18.00 -5.76 12.43
CA GLY A 83 18.67 -6.72 11.56
C GLY A 83 17.72 -7.61 10.76
N MET A 84 16.55 -7.11 10.39
CA MET A 84 15.60 -7.82 9.55
C MET A 84 15.97 -7.67 8.06
N ASP A 85 15.86 -8.77 7.31
CA ASP A 85 16.13 -8.81 5.87
C ASP A 85 14.91 -8.41 5.06
N LEU A 86 13.75 -8.83 5.56
CA LEU A 86 12.43 -8.59 4.95
C LEU A 86 11.51 -7.91 5.96
N ALA A 87 10.55 -7.14 5.47
CA ALA A 87 9.46 -6.62 6.27
C ALA A 87 8.13 -6.79 5.52
N LEU A 88 7.12 -7.31 6.21
CA LEU A 88 5.74 -7.31 5.76
C LEU A 88 5.06 -6.06 6.31
N ILE A 89 4.68 -5.14 5.43
CA ILE A 89 3.81 -4.02 5.77
C ILE A 89 2.38 -4.52 5.70
N ALA A 90 1.61 -4.35 6.76
CA ALA A 90 0.21 -4.75 6.85
C ALA A 90 -0.65 -3.62 7.42
N ASN A 91 -1.73 -3.28 6.73
CA ASN A 91 -2.73 -2.38 7.29
C ASN A 91 -3.50 -3.08 8.43
N PRO A 92 -4.01 -2.31 9.42
CA PRO A 92 -4.79 -2.87 10.52
C PRO A 92 -6.05 -3.63 10.09
N ASP A 93 -6.67 -3.24 8.97
CA ASP A 93 -7.88 -3.83 8.40
C ASP A 93 -7.62 -4.97 7.42
N THR A 94 -6.48 -5.66 7.56
CA THR A 94 -6.13 -6.85 6.77
C THR A 94 -6.27 -8.14 7.58
N ASP A 95 -6.67 -9.22 6.89
CA ASP A 95 -6.72 -10.55 7.46
C ASP A 95 -6.04 -11.54 6.50
N PHE A 96 -5.03 -12.27 7.01
CA PHE A 96 -4.17 -13.14 6.21
C PHE A 96 -3.71 -14.36 7.00
N GLU A 97 -3.52 -15.47 6.31
CA GLU A 97 -3.02 -16.71 6.92
C GLU A 97 -1.48 -16.77 6.86
N GLU A 98 -0.87 -17.41 7.86
CA GLU A 98 0.59 -17.60 7.93
C GLU A 98 1.17 -18.26 6.67
N ARG A 99 0.44 -19.21 6.07
CA ARG A 99 0.87 -19.88 4.83
C ARG A 99 1.10 -18.91 3.68
N VAL A 100 0.31 -17.84 3.58
CA VAL A 100 0.47 -16.80 2.56
C VAL A 100 1.81 -16.10 2.74
N ILE A 101 2.14 -15.75 4.00
CA ILE A 101 3.39 -15.05 4.33
C ILE A 101 4.62 -15.95 4.11
N LYS A 102 4.54 -17.24 4.47
CA LYS A 102 5.59 -18.23 4.18
C LYS A 102 5.88 -18.34 2.68
N VAL A 103 4.84 -18.27 1.84
CA VAL A 103 5.02 -18.31 0.38
C VAL A 103 5.63 -17.01 -0.16
N LEU A 104 5.22 -15.84 0.33
CA LEU A 104 5.85 -14.56 -0.03
C LEU A 104 7.34 -14.56 0.34
N LYS A 105 7.66 -14.96 1.57
CA LYS A 105 9.04 -15.06 2.06
C LYS A 105 9.87 -15.97 1.16
N SER A 106 9.37 -17.19 0.89
CA SER A 106 10.05 -18.16 0.01
C SER A 106 10.24 -17.62 -1.42
N ALA A 107 9.26 -16.88 -1.96
CA ALA A 107 9.38 -16.27 -3.28
C ALA A 107 10.51 -15.23 -3.33
N MET A 108 10.62 -14.38 -2.30
CA MET A 108 11.68 -13.38 -2.21
C MET A 108 13.05 -14.00 -1.92
N GLU A 109 13.13 -15.08 -1.14
CA GLU A 109 14.37 -15.81 -0.88
C GLU A 109 14.92 -16.48 -2.15
N LYS A 110 14.05 -17.03 -3.00
CA LYS A 110 14.42 -17.67 -4.27
C LYS A 110 14.68 -16.70 -5.42
N ASN A 111 14.26 -15.45 -5.30
CA ASN A 111 14.37 -14.43 -6.35
C ASN A 111 14.95 -13.15 -5.77
N GLU A 112 16.26 -13.04 -5.77
CA GLU A 112 16.99 -11.91 -5.17
C GLU A 112 16.65 -10.55 -5.80
N ASN A 113 16.17 -10.54 -7.06
CA ASN A 113 15.78 -9.34 -7.77
C ASN A 113 14.33 -8.87 -7.49
N ILE A 114 13.58 -9.58 -6.65
CA ILE A 114 12.28 -9.08 -6.17
C ILE A 114 12.51 -8.18 -4.97
N GLY A 115 12.16 -6.91 -5.10
CA GLY A 115 12.22 -5.89 -4.04
C GLY A 115 10.90 -5.74 -3.28
N ILE A 116 9.77 -5.95 -3.99
CA ILE A 116 8.41 -5.88 -3.45
C ILE A 116 7.64 -7.11 -3.89
N CYS A 117 6.91 -7.76 -2.98
CA CYS A 117 6.06 -8.89 -3.30
C CYS A 117 4.74 -8.84 -2.51
N ALA A 118 3.61 -9.09 -3.17
CA ALA A 118 2.31 -9.12 -2.52
C ALA A 118 1.45 -10.30 -3.02
N PRO A 119 0.45 -10.76 -2.22
CA PRO A 119 -0.57 -11.69 -2.68
C PRO A 119 -1.71 -10.93 -3.36
N LEU A 120 -2.70 -11.65 -3.89
CA LEU A 120 -3.92 -11.03 -4.39
C LEU A 120 -4.80 -10.55 -3.21
N VAL A 121 -5.50 -9.43 -3.41
CA VAL A 121 -6.47 -8.93 -2.42
C VAL A 121 -7.85 -9.53 -2.67
N GLU A 122 -8.54 -9.89 -1.60
CA GLU A 122 -9.96 -10.20 -1.58
C GLU A 122 -10.70 -9.06 -0.87
N THR A 123 -11.57 -8.35 -1.59
CA THR A 123 -12.32 -7.21 -1.05
C THR A 123 -13.77 -7.30 -1.51
N ASN A 124 -14.70 -6.92 -0.63
CA ASN A 124 -16.14 -6.95 -0.92
C ASN A 124 -16.64 -5.67 -1.63
N ASP A 125 -15.81 -4.62 -1.74
CA ASP A 125 -16.30 -3.26 -1.95
C ASP A 125 -16.13 -2.67 -3.35
N VAL A 126 -15.69 -3.42 -4.37
CA VAL A 126 -15.33 -2.77 -5.63
C VAL A 126 -16.06 -3.31 -6.86
N TYR A 127 -16.91 -2.45 -7.43
CA TYR A 127 -17.39 -2.45 -8.84
C TYR A 127 -18.01 -3.72 -9.43
N GLY A 128 -18.91 -4.39 -8.75
CA GLY A 128 -19.96 -5.18 -9.41
C GLY A 128 -19.64 -6.55 -10.03
N SER A 129 -18.39 -6.98 -10.11
CA SER A 129 -18.07 -8.36 -10.51
C SER A 129 -16.93 -8.94 -9.67
N LYS A 130 -17.23 -9.94 -8.83
CA LYS A 130 -16.34 -10.50 -7.81
C LYS A 130 -14.94 -10.92 -8.31
N GLU A 131 -14.78 -11.52 -9.49
CA GLU A 131 -13.49 -12.05 -9.93
C GLU A 131 -12.57 -11.05 -10.65
N ASN A 132 -13.12 -10.18 -11.50
CA ASN A 132 -12.29 -9.24 -12.28
C ASN A 132 -11.74 -8.10 -11.42
N VAL A 133 -12.47 -7.74 -10.40
CA VAL A 133 -12.14 -6.66 -9.50
C VAL A 133 -11.01 -7.01 -8.55
N LEU A 134 -11.01 -8.23 -8.01
CA LEU A 134 -9.95 -8.73 -7.13
C LEU A 134 -8.56 -8.62 -7.79
N LYS A 135 -8.46 -9.03 -9.05
CA LYS A 135 -7.20 -9.02 -9.79
C LYS A 135 -6.73 -7.60 -10.09
N GLY A 136 -7.60 -6.75 -10.62
CA GLY A 136 -7.29 -5.36 -10.93
C GLY A 136 -7.00 -4.48 -9.72
N ALA A 137 -7.61 -4.78 -8.57
CA ALA A 137 -7.34 -4.09 -7.31
C ALA A 137 -6.03 -4.55 -6.63
N SER A 138 -5.52 -5.74 -6.96
CA SER A 138 -4.32 -6.31 -6.34
C SER A 138 -3.02 -5.77 -6.91
N CYS A 139 -2.99 -5.54 -8.20
CA CYS A 139 -1.80 -5.07 -8.93
C CYS A 139 -2.19 -4.48 -10.29
N TRP A 140 -1.33 -3.61 -10.80
CA TRP A 140 -1.52 -2.91 -12.08
C TRP A 140 -0.21 -2.67 -12.81
N PRO A 141 -0.25 -2.38 -14.15
CA PRO A 141 0.92 -1.95 -14.91
C PRO A 141 1.49 -0.64 -14.36
N MET A 142 2.79 -0.41 -14.52
CA MET A 142 3.36 0.90 -14.22
C MET A 142 2.68 1.96 -15.08
N ARG A 143 2.15 2.99 -14.45
CA ARG A 143 1.36 4.03 -15.10
C ARG A 143 2.26 5.13 -15.65
N ASP A 144 2.12 5.42 -16.93
CA ASP A 144 2.58 6.68 -17.53
C ASP A 144 1.58 7.81 -17.26
N PHE A 145 1.83 8.98 -17.82
CA PHE A 145 1.00 10.16 -17.62
C PHE A 145 -0.46 9.95 -18.03
N LEU A 146 -0.72 9.39 -19.22
CA LEU A 146 -2.08 9.20 -19.74
C LEU A 146 -2.83 8.10 -19.01
N HIS A 147 -2.16 6.97 -18.72
CA HIS A 147 -2.76 5.89 -17.93
C HIS A 147 -3.11 6.35 -16.52
N SER A 148 -2.25 7.16 -15.89
CA SER A 148 -2.51 7.69 -14.56
C SER A 148 -3.66 8.71 -14.57
N LEU A 149 -3.79 9.56 -15.59
CA LEU A 149 -4.94 10.45 -15.75
C LEU A 149 -6.24 9.65 -15.89
N ALA A 150 -6.26 8.65 -16.78
CA ALA A 150 -7.44 7.80 -16.98
C ALA A 150 -7.87 7.07 -15.72
N GLU A 151 -6.91 6.57 -14.92
CA GLU A 151 -7.19 5.92 -13.63
C GLU A 151 -7.79 6.86 -12.59
N ASN A 152 -7.44 8.15 -12.63
CA ASN A 152 -7.99 9.14 -11.71
C ASN A 152 -9.40 9.66 -12.09
N CYS A 153 -9.89 9.31 -13.28
CA CYS A 153 -11.22 9.69 -13.78
C CYS A 153 -12.16 8.47 -13.72
N PRO A 154 -13.23 8.48 -12.91
CA PRO A 154 -14.16 7.35 -12.79
C PRO A 154 -14.77 6.90 -14.13
N MET A 155 -15.17 7.84 -15.00
CA MET A 155 -15.70 7.53 -16.33
C MET A 155 -14.62 6.92 -17.25
N CYS A 156 -13.43 7.53 -17.30
CA CYS A 156 -12.32 7.01 -18.10
C CYS A 156 -11.92 5.60 -17.65
N ARG A 157 -11.86 5.34 -16.37
CA ARG A 157 -11.55 4.03 -15.78
C ARG A 157 -12.53 2.95 -16.23
N ARG A 158 -13.83 3.27 -16.34
CA ARG A 158 -14.85 2.34 -16.87
C ARG A 158 -14.65 2.06 -18.36
N ILE A 159 -14.32 3.09 -19.17
CA ILE A 159 -14.15 2.97 -20.61
C ILE A 159 -12.85 2.24 -20.95
N PHE A 160 -11.75 2.59 -20.29
CA PHE A 160 -10.40 2.12 -20.60
C PHE A 160 -9.92 0.96 -19.70
N THR A 161 -10.81 0.24 -19.03
CA THR A 161 -10.48 -0.85 -18.08
C THR A 161 -9.44 -1.81 -18.62
N LYS A 162 -9.55 -2.25 -19.91
CA LYS A 162 -8.61 -3.19 -20.51
C LYS A 162 -7.19 -2.66 -20.68
N ALA A 163 -7.05 -1.33 -20.86
CA ALA A 163 -5.73 -0.69 -20.98
C ALA A 163 -5.09 -0.45 -19.62
N LEU A 164 -5.91 -0.29 -18.57
CA LEU A 164 -5.46 0.04 -17.21
C LEU A 164 -5.10 -1.18 -16.36
N HIS A 165 -5.55 -2.38 -16.74
CA HIS A 165 -5.38 -3.60 -15.95
C HIS A 165 -4.83 -4.76 -16.78
N TYR A 166 -4.18 -5.69 -16.10
CA TYR A 166 -3.75 -6.96 -16.72
C TYR A 166 -4.95 -7.81 -17.14
N ASP A 167 -4.81 -8.57 -18.23
CA ASP A 167 -5.82 -9.51 -18.68
C ASP A 167 -5.94 -10.75 -17.77
N ARG A 168 -6.98 -11.58 -18.00
CA ARG A 168 -7.22 -12.77 -17.17
C ARG A 168 -6.08 -13.80 -17.26
N ASN A 169 -5.44 -13.96 -18.41
CA ASN A 169 -4.39 -14.97 -18.64
C ASN A 169 -3.10 -14.59 -17.91
N PHE A 170 -2.90 -13.30 -17.64
CA PHE A 170 -1.78 -12.83 -16.85
C PHE A 170 -1.67 -13.54 -15.49
N TYR A 171 -2.80 -13.89 -14.88
CA TYR A 171 -2.86 -14.47 -13.52
C TYR A 171 -2.71 -16.00 -13.49
N ASN A 172 -2.46 -16.66 -14.64
CA ASN A 172 -2.30 -18.12 -14.70
C ASN A 172 -0.93 -18.63 -14.22
N ALA A 173 0.09 -17.77 -14.13
CA ALA A 173 1.39 -18.16 -13.58
C ALA A 173 1.48 -17.81 -12.09
N LYS A 174 2.20 -18.63 -11.30
CA LYS A 174 2.29 -18.51 -9.83
C LYS A 174 2.86 -17.19 -9.33
N ILE A 175 3.81 -16.61 -10.06
CA ILE A 175 4.46 -15.33 -9.77
C ILE A 175 4.52 -14.50 -11.04
N ARG A 176 4.15 -13.23 -10.95
CA ARG A 176 4.21 -12.29 -12.08
C ARG A 176 4.88 -10.98 -11.67
N LYS A 177 5.78 -10.47 -12.54
CA LYS A 177 6.25 -9.08 -12.45
C LYS A 177 5.08 -8.16 -12.78
N VAL A 178 4.92 -7.10 -11.97
CA VAL A 178 3.87 -6.08 -12.11
C VAL A 178 4.47 -4.67 -11.99
N GLY A 179 3.71 -3.66 -12.38
CA GLY A 179 4.12 -2.27 -12.18
C GLY A 179 4.06 -1.87 -10.72
N ALA A 180 2.92 -2.12 -10.06
CA ALA A 180 2.73 -1.86 -8.64
C ALA A 180 1.74 -2.86 -8.04
N VAL A 181 1.70 -2.94 -6.71
CA VAL A 181 0.78 -3.76 -5.91
C VAL A 181 0.07 -2.89 -4.88
N LEU A 182 -1.10 -3.32 -4.41
CA LEU A 182 -1.84 -2.63 -3.37
C LEU A 182 -1.04 -2.59 -2.06
N GLY A 183 -0.96 -1.39 -1.46
CA GLY A 183 -0.17 -1.12 -0.27
C GLY A 183 -0.68 -1.76 1.02
N ALA A 184 -1.91 -2.31 1.05
CA ALA A 184 -2.52 -2.81 2.27
C ALA A 184 -1.81 -4.05 2.86
N LEU A 185 -1.20 -4.91 2.02
CA LEU A 185 -0.37 -6.03 2.46
C LEU A 185 0.72 -6.29 1.43
N LEU A 186 1.97 -5.95 1.76
CA LEU A 186 3.09 -6.18 0.86
C LEU A 186 4.38 -6.47 1.64
N MET A 187 5.21 -7.35 1.11
CA MET A 187 6.53 -7.66 1.66
C MET A 187 7.59 -6.90 0.88
N VAL A 188 8.51 -6.27 1.60
CA VAL A 188 9.62 -5.51 1.02
C VAL A 188 10.98 -6.07 1.47
N ARG A 189 11.98 -5.96 0.61
CA ARG A 189 13.38 -6.17 0.95
C ARG A 189 13.89 -4.92 1.66
N VAL A 190 14.24 -5.06 2.95
CA VAL A 190 14.55 -3.92 3.83
C VAL A 190 15.70 -3.08 3.30
N ASP A 191 16.81 -3.70 2.88
CA ASP A 191 17.97 -2.96 2.37
C ASP A 191 17.69 -2.21 1.08
N ALA A 192 16.92 -2.81 0.17
CA ALA A 192 16.51 -2.15 -1.07
C ALA A 192 15.56 -0.97 -0.77
N PHE A 193 14.63 -1.15 0.17
CA PHE A 193 13.70 -0.11 0.61
C PHE A 193 14.45 1.10 1.19
N ILE A 194 15.42 0.88 2.08
CA ILE A 194 16.25 1.94 2.65
C ILE A 194 17.10 2.61 1.57
N LYS A 195 17.71 1.82 0.68
CA LYS A 195 18.56 2.32 -0.42
C LYS A 195 17.82 3.30 -1.34
N VAL A 196 16.53 3.07 -1.61
CA VAL A 196 15.71 3.99 -2.42
C VAL A 196 15.13 5.15 -1.62
N GLY A 197 15.41 5.25 -0.31
CA GLY A 197 14.86 6.27 0.59
C GLY A 197 13.41 6.04 0.96
N GLY A 198 12.93 4.78 0.96
CA GLY A 198 11.58 4.40 1.40
C GLY A 198 10.46 5.03 0.60
N TYR A 199 9.30 5.19 1.22
CA TYR A 199 8.21 6.01 0.70
C TYR A 199 8.61 7.49 0.67
N ASP A 200 8.07 8.26 -0.27
CA ASP A 200 8.29 9.71 -0.32
C ASP A 200 7.34 10.41 0.67
N GLU A 201 7.92 11.01 1.70
CA GLU A 201 7.16 11.64 2.80
C GLU A 201 6.44 12.93 2.39
N LYS A 202 6.67 13.44 1.18
CA LYS A 202 5.88 14.53 0.60
C LYS A 202 4.53 14.09 0.06
N MET A 203 4.31 12.78 -0.05
CA MET A 203 3.02 12.18 -0.40
C MET A 203 2.30 11.74 0.88
N PHE A 204 1.23 12.46 1.23
CA PHE A 204 0.46 12.12 2.44
C PHE A 204 -0.33 10.82 2.28
N LEU A 205 -0.99 10.62 1.13
CA LEU A 205 -1.81 9.47 0.83
C LEU A 205 -2.06 9.37 -0.69
N TYR A 206 -2.17 8.13 -1.21
CA TYR A 206 -2.41 7.74 -2.61
C TYR A 206 -1.21 7.89 -3.56
N GLY A 207 -0.91 6.83 -4.29
CA GLY A 207 0.14 6.76 -5.31
C GLY A 207 1.52 6.41 -4.77
N GLU A 208 1.64 6.17 -3.48
CA GLU A 208 2.89 5.74 -2.83
C GLU A 208 3.39 4.40 -3.36
N GLU A 209 2.50 3.51 -3.80
CA GLU A 209 2.85 2.21 -4.35
C GLU A 209 3.50 2.31 -5.74
N ASP A 210 2.92 3.14 -6.62
CA ASP A 210 3.50 3.42 -7.95
C ASP A 210 4.90 4.01 -7.81
N LEU A 211 5.05 4.94 -6.88
CA LEU A 211 6.31 5.62 -6.64
C LEU A 211 7.37 4.69 -6.05
N LEU A 212 7.03 3.92 -5.03
CA LEU A 212 7.96 2.97 -4.41
C LEU A 212 8.41 1.92 -5.44
N SER A 213 7.48 1.37 -6.22
CA SER A 213 7.78 0.39 -7.27
C SER A 213 8.70 0.98 -8.35
N LYS A 214 8.46 2.23 -8.76
CA LYS A 214 9.33 2.95 -9.72
C LYS A 214 10.74 3.18 -9.17
N LYS A 215 10.86 3.58 -7.90
CA LYS A 215 12.16 3.75 -7.23
C LYS A 215 12.92 2.42 -7.14
N MET A 216 12.23 1.33 -6.79
CA MET A 216 12.80 -0.03 -6.75
C MET A 216 13.29 -0.48 -8.14
N GLU A 217 12.50 -0.23 -9.19
CA GLU A 217 12.89 -0.55 -10.58
C GLU A 217 14.15 0.22 -11.00
N GLY A 218 14.29 1.47 -10.58
CA GLY A 218 15.47 2.32 -10.84
C GLY A 218 16.78 1.78 -10.29
N ILE A 219 16.75 0.88 -9.31
CA ILE A 219 17.93 0.20 -8.75
C ILE A 219 17.98 -1.30 -9.10
N GLY A 220 17.17 -1.76 -10.08
CA GLY A 220 17.20 -3.11 -10.64
C GLY A 220 16.28 -4.12 -9.95
N PHE A 221 15.49 -3.72 -8.94
CA PHE A 221 14.52 -4.60 -8.31
C PHE A 221 13.17 -4.57 -9.04
N LYS A 222 12.42 -5.66 -8.89
CA LYS A 222 11.09 -5.85 -9.48
C LYS A 222 10.02 -5.86 -8.40
N THR A 223 8.84 -5.37 -8.74
CA THR A 223 7.61 -5.62 -7.98
C THR A 223 6.94 -6.86 -8.55
N ALA A 224 6.47 -7.76 -7.69
CA ALA A 224 5.84 -9.02 -8.08
C ALA A 224 4.54 -9.27 -7.32
N VAL A 225 3.63 -10.02 -7.94
CA VAL A 225 2.43 -10.54 -7.30
C VAL A 225 2.44 -12.06 -7.32
N ILE A 226 1.97 -12.69 -6.22
CA ILE A 226 1.73 -14.14 -6.13
C ILE A 226 0.25 -14.40 -6.36
N THR A 227 -0.08 -15.07 -7.46
CA THR A 227 -1.44 -15.16 -7.97
C THR A 227 -2.29 -16.27 -7.34
N GLY A 228 -1.65 -17.26 -6.71
CA GLY A 228 -2.33 -18.41 -6.10
C GLY A 228 -2.77 -18.20 -4.65
N TYR A 229 -2.46 -17.07 -4.05
CA TYR A 229 -2.71 -16.77 -2.63
C TYR A 229 -3.38 -15.42 -2.46
N LYS A 230 -4.26 -15.32 -1.47
CA LYS A 230 -5.08 -14.13 -1.21
C LYS A 230 -5.03 -13.74 0.26
N TYR A 231 -5.28 -12.47 0.52
CA TYR A 231 -5.60 -11.93 1.83
C TYR A 231 -6.90 -11.14 1.75
N LYS A 232 -7.58 -10.94 2.89
CA LYS A 232 -8.78 -10.10 2.96
C LYS A 232 -8.39 -8.70 3.37
N HIS A 233 -8.98 -7.71 2.70
CA HIS A 233 -8.88 -6.31 3.07
C HIS A 233 -10.28 -5.78 3.35
N ILE A 234 -10.54 -5.50 4.62
CA ILE A 234 -11.84 -5.05 5.12
C ILE A 234 -11.89 -3.52 5.00
N HIS A 235 -12.08 -3.05 3.79
CA HIS A 235 -11.88 -1.66 3.35
C HIS A 235 -12.24 -0.53 4.30
N SER A 236 -11.26 0.39 4.41
CA SER A 236 -11.39 1.85 4.62
C SER A 236 -12.05 2.34 5.91
N ALA A 237 -11.94 1.60 7.01
CA ALA A 237 -12.40 2.13 8.30
C ALA A 237 -11.61 3.39 8.68
N SER A 238 -10.28 3.36 8.58
CA SER A 238 -9.39 4.46 8.98
C SER A 238 -9.50 5.68 8.06
N ILE A 239 -9.55 5.47 6.72
CA ILE A 239 -9.66 6.58 5.76
C ILE A 239 -11.04 7.25 5.85
N LYS A 240 -12.12 6.47 6.00
CA LYS A 240 -13.48 7.01 6.15
C LYS A 240 -13.64 7.78 7.47
N LYS A 241 -12.98 7.33 8.54
CA LYS A 241 -12.95 8.04 9.82
C LYS A 241 -12.20 9.38 9.72
N SER A 242 -11.04 9.40 9.06
CA SER A 242 -10.15 10.56 9.00
C SER A 242 -10.56 11.58 7.94
N LEU A 243 -11.08 11.12 6.79
CA LEU A 243 -11.44 11.95 5.63
C LEU A 243 -12.91 11.71 5.25
N LYS A 244 -13.83 12.41 5.93
CA LYS A 244 -15.29 12.24 5.76
C LYS A 244 -15.79 12.68 4.37
N SER A 245 -15.18 13.71 3.77
CA SER A 245 -15.62 14.30 2.50
C SER A 245 -14.96 13.61 1.30
N LEU A 246 -15.78 13.21 0.32
CA LEU A 246 -15.31 12.71 -0.98
C LEU A 246 -14.43 13.76 -1.69
N TYR A 247 -14.81 15.02 -1.60
CA TYR A 247 -14.05 16.13 -2.16
C TYR A 247 -12.64 16.25 -1.55
N SER A 248 -12.53 16.13 -0.22
CA SER A 248 -11.23 16.19 0.46
C SER A 248 -10.32 15.03 0.05
N ARG A 249 -10.88 13.82 -0.09
CA ARG A 249 -10.13 12.65 -0.58
C ARG A 249 -9.64 12.85 -2.02
N GLN A 250 -10.52 13.38 -2.88
CA GLN A 250 -10.16 13.66 -4.27
C GLN A 250 -9.05 14.71 -4.35
N LYS A 251 -9.12 15.77 -3.54
CA LYS A 251 -8.09 16.82 -3.49
C LYS A 251 -6.72 16.26 -3.09
N ILE A 252 -6.66 15.45 -2.04
CA ILE A 252 -5.39 14.80 -1.62
C ILE A 252 -4.85 13.89 -2.73
N ARG A 253 -5.73 13.11 -3.39
CA ARG A 253 -5.33 12.26 -4.52
C ARG A 253 -4.73 13.08 -5.66
N GLU A 254 -5.35 14.20 -6.02
CA GLU A 254 -4.84 15.08 -7.07
C GLU A 254 -3.50 15.72 -6.70
N GLU A 255 -3.34 16.17 -5.47
CA GLU A 255 -2.08 16.74 -4.96
C GLU A 255 -0.95 15.71 -5.05
N SER A 256 -1.18 14.50 -4.56
CA SER A 256 -0.21 13.39 -4.65
C SER A 256 0.09 13.02 -6.11
N THR A 257 -0.93 12.93 -6.96
CA THR A 257 -0.76 12.61 -8.38
C THR A 257 0.02 13.71 -9.11
N MET A 258 -0.29 14.98 -8.86
CA MET A 258 0.46 16.10 -9.46
C MET A 258 1.91 16.15 -8.98
N TYR A 259 2.15 15.80 -7.71
CA TYR A 259 3.51 15.66 -7.18
C TYR A 259 4.28 14.55 -7.92
N PHE A 260 3.67 13.37 -8.08
CA PHE A 260 4.23 12.26 -8.86
C PHE A 260 4.55 12.66 -10.31
N TYR A 261 3.62 13.33 -10.98
CA TYR A 261 3.81 13.79 -12.37
C TYR A 261 5.01 14.70 -12.51
N LYS A 262 5.16 15.69 -11.63
CA LYS A 262 6.24 16.68 -11.70
C LYS A 262 7.61 16.08 -11.38
N ASN A 263 7.69 15.25 -10.35
CA ASN A 263 8.97 14.85 -9.77
C ASN A 263 9.46 13.49 -10.29
N TYR A 264 8.56 12.67 -10.84
CA TYR A 264 8.89 11.29 -11.23
C TYR A 264 8.52 10.93 -12.67
N LEU A 265 7.53 11.60 -13.28
CA LEU A 265 7.25 11.47 -14.70
C LEU A 265 7.84 12.61 -15.54
N ASN A 266 8.39 13.66 -14.90
CA ASN A 266 9.01 14.81 -15.57
C ASN A 266 8.12 15.44 -16.64
N ILE A 267 6.82 15.60 -16.35
CA ILE A 267 5.87 16.18 -17.29
C ILE A 267 6.19 17.63 -17.62
N ASN A 268 6.01 18.01 -18.89
CA ASN A 268 6.24 19.37 -19.36
C ASN A 268 5.15 20.36 -18.89
N PRO A 269 5.34 21.68 -19.01
CA PRO A 269 4.36 22.69 -18.57
C PRO A 269 2.97 22.55 -19.19
N LEU A 270 2.88 22.16 -20.48
CA LEU A 270 1.60 21.95 -21.14
C LEU A 270 0.84 20.77 -20.56
N GLN A 271 1.53 19.66 -20.30
CA GLN A 271 0.97 18.49 -19.60
C GLN A 271 0.51 18.85 -18.17
N GLN A 272 1.23 19.73 -17.46
CA GLN A 272 0.82 20.21 -16.14
C GLN A 272 -0.48 21.02 -16.18
N ILE A 273 -0.61 21.93 -17.17
CA ILE A 273 -1.83 22.71 -17.39
C ILE A 273 -2.98 21.76 -17.74
N PHE A 274 -2.76 20.84 -18.67
CA PHE A 274 -3.75 19.84 -19.07
C PHE A 274 -4.24 19.00 -17.88
N ALA A 275 -3.32 18.49 -17.05
CA ALA A 275 -3.68 17.71 -15.86
C ALA A 275 -4.54 18.52 -14.88
N LYS A 276 -4.20 19.79 -14.62
CA LYS A 276 -4.98 20.65 -13.73
C LYS A 276 -6.41 20.88 -14.24
N VAL A 277 -6.57 21.14 -15.56
CA VAL A 277 -7.89 21.31 -16.18
C VAL A 277 -8.66 19.99 -16.11
N PHE A 278 -8.02 18.87 -16.42
CA PHE A 278 -8.61 17.54 -16.34
C PHE A 278 -9.11 17.22 -14.93
N PHE A 279 -8.31 17.47 -13.89
CA PHE A 279 -8.72 17.26 -12.49
C PHE A 279 -9.86 18.18 -12.06
N ALA A 280 -9.93 19.42 -12.57
CA ALA A 280 -11.11 20.27 -12.35
C ALA A 280 -12.39 19.61 -12.89
N PHE A 281 -12.30 18.99 -14.08
CA PHE A 281 -13.40 18.22 -14.66
C PHE A 281 -13.74 16.98 -13.83
N VAL A 282 -12.73 16.21 -13.38
CA VAL A 282 -12.94 15.04 -12.50
C VAL A 282 -13.62 15.43 -11.19
N ARG A 283 -13.27 16.58 -10.60
CA ARG A 283 -13.95 17.07 -9.38
C ARG A 283 -15.44 17.33 -9.63
N LEU A 284 -15.81 17.91 -10.79
CA LEU A 284 -17.21 18.08 -11.18
C LEU A 284 -17.92 16.72 -11.32
N GLU A 285 -17.28 15.75 -11.96
CA GLU A 285 -17.78 14.38 -12.07
C GLU A 285 -18.07 13.78 -10.71
N VAL A 286 -17.12 13.89 -9.77
CA VAL A 286 -17.25 13.39 -8.39
C VAL A 286 -18.40 14.06 -7.63
N ILE A 287 -18.57 15.37 -7.79
CA ILE A 287 -19.65 16.13 -7.12
C ILE A 287 -21.02 15.76 -7.70
N ILE A 288 -21.14 15.69 -9.02
CA ILE A 288 -22.43 15.47 -9.70
C ILE A 288 -22.91 14.02 -9.55
N PHE A 289 -22.00 13.05 -9.68
CA PHE A 289 -22.37 11.64 -9.77
C PHE A 289 -22.08 10.83 -8.52
N GLY A 290 -21.37 11.38 -7.54
CA GLY A 290 -20.99 10.66 -6.31
C GLY A 290 -20.17 9.40 -6.59
N LEU A 291 -19.39 9.38 -7.66
CA LEU A 291 -18.76 8.21 -8.27
C LEU A 291 -17.36 7.88 -7.72
N LEU A 292 -17.11 8.05 -6.42
CA LEU A 292 -15.87 7.58 -5.78
C LEU A 292 -16.12 6.54 -4.71
#